data_4123df78496d51b091ff0efe1f77e009
#
_entry.id   4123df78496d51b091ff0efe1f77e009
#
_cell.length_a   1.000
_cell.length_b   1.000
_cell.length_c   1.000
_cell.angle_alpha   90.00
_cell.angle_beta   90.00
_cell.angle_gamma   90.00
#
_symmetry.space_group_name_H-M   'P 1'
#
loop_
_entity.id
_entity.type
_entity.pdbx_description
1 polymer ?
#
loop_
_entity_poly.entity_id
_entity_poly.type
_entity_poly.pdbx_seq_one_letter_code
_entity_poly.pdbx_strand_id
1 'polypeptide(L)'
;MRLPRMKKSEIENLIKEQFLCRIAFRGEEYPYIAPFQYVFANGTLYFHFTAYGRKMKLVDKHEKVCVEMEQYNPDLSRYMFITLKGTLRIVTDPLEKMEAIQKMRDFGKRRLSRNFLAAHGLRADGNWDSLGAEKPIIIVKLDPLVAESGLKSPEFK
;
A
#
# COMPACT_ATOMS: atom_id res chain seq x y z
N MET A 1 -6.19 22.16 -20.33
CA MET A 1 -6.77 20.85 -20.71
C MET A 1 -7.06 20.05 -19.46
N ARG A 2 -8.23 19.43 -19.32
CA ARG A 2 -8.54 18.55 -18.19
C ARG A 2 -8.17 17.12 -18.57
N LEU A 3 -7.41 16.42 -17.74
CA LEU A 3 -7.12 15.01 -17.96
C LEU A 3 -8.40 14.16 -17.84
N PRO A 4 -8.53 13.11 -18.63
CA PRO A 4 -9.62 12.16 -18.51
C PRO A 4 -9.64 11.51 -17.13
N ARG A 5 -10.83 11.34 -16.57
CA ARG A 5 -11.00 10.60 -15.32
C ARG A 5 -11.04 9.11 -15.58
N MET A 6 -10.46 8.36 -14.70
CA MET A 6 -10.56 6.90 -14.67
C MET A 6 -11.94 6.45 -14.19
N LYS A 7 -12.45 5.37 -14.79
CA LYS A 7 -13.63 4.66 -14.30
C LYS A 7 -13.25 3.88 -13.02
N LYS A 8 -14.24 3.54 -12.20
CA LYS A 8 -14.02 2.75 -10.98
C LYS A 8 -13.30 1.43 -11.24
N SER A 9 -13.68 0.74 -12.32
CA SER A 9 -13.01 -0.52 -12.72
C SER A 9 -11.54 -0.33 -13.09
N GLU A 10 -11.19 0.79 -13.72
CA GLU A 10 -9.79 1.10 -14.08
C GLU A 10 -8.96 1.39 -12.81
N ILE A 11 -9.54 2.11 -11.84
CA ILE A 11 -8.90 2.36 -10.53
C ILE A 11 -8.67 1.03 -9.81
N GLU A 12 -9.67 0.16 -9.74
CA GLU A 12 -9.57 -1.13 -9.07
C GLU A 12 -8.55 -2.05 -9.75
N ASN A 13 -8.49 -2.04 -11.08
CA ASN A 13 -7.48 -2.80 -11.83
C ASN A 13 -6.07 -2.28 -11.52
N LEU A 14 -5.86 -0.97 -11.51
CA LEU A 14 -4.55 -0.40 -11.16
C LEU A 14 -4.12 -0.81 -9.75
N ILE A 15 -5.03 -0.78 -8.76
CA ILE A 15 -4.75 -1.22 -7.40
C ILE A 15 -4.34 -2.70 -7.36
N LYS A 16 -4.96 -3.56 -8.17
CA LYS A 16 -4.63 -4.99 -8.25
C LYS A 16 -3.32 -5.28 -8.96
N GLU A 17 -2.97 -4.48 -9.95
CA GLU A 17 -1.75 -4.66 -10.76
C GLU A 17 -0.51 -4.13 -10.06
N GLN A 18 -0.64 -3.03 -9.32
CA GLN A 18 0.46 -2.42 -8.57
C GLN A 18 0.65 -3.10 -7.21
N PHE A 19 1.78 -2.87 -6.58
CA PHE A 19 2.13 -3.40 -5.25
C PHE A 19 2.94 -2.42 -4.40
N LEU A 20 3.31 -1.29 -4.99
CA LEU A 20 3.92 -0.16 -4.29
C LEU A 20 2.99 1.05 -4.35
N CYS A 21 2.94 1.76 -3.25
CA CYS A 21 2.23 3.03 -3.16
C CYS A 21 3.06 4.01 -2.34
N ARG A 22 2.66 5.26 -2.36
CA ARG A 22 3.16 6.29 -1.45
C ARG A 22 2.05 6.71 -0.51
N ILE A 23 2.33 6.68 0.79
CA ILE A 23 1.40 7.17 1.81
C ILE A 23 1.89 8.55 2.27
N ALA A 24 1.02 9.54 2.12
CA ALA A 24 1.22 10.87 2.64
C ALA A 24 0.50 11.02 3.98
N PHE A 25 1.27 11.27 5.03
CA PHE A 25 0.81 11.49 6.39
C PHE A 25 0.81 13.00 6.69
N ARG A 26 -0.11 13.42 7.54
CA ARG A 26 -0.06 14.75 8.13
C ARG A 26 1.07 14.80 9.15
N GLY A 27 2.13 15.53 8.84
CA GLY A 27 3.21 15.80 9.78
C GLY A 27 2.91 16.99 10.68
N GLU A 28 3.75 17.23 11.69
CA GLU A 28 3.63 18.38 12.58
C GLU A 28 4.04 19.67 11.87
N GLU A 29 5.20 19.68 11.26
CA GLU A 29 5.76 20.83 10.53
C GLU A 29 5.66 20.63 9.01
N TYR A 30 6.12 19.49 8.52
CA TYR A 30 6.05 19.13 7.10
C TYR A 30 5.22 17.87 6.89
N PRO A 31 4.49 17.74 5.76
CA PRO A 31 3.91 16.47 5.36
C PRO A 31 4.98 15.38 5.31
N TYR A 32 4.65 14.18 5.72
CA TYR A 32 5.55 13.03 5.67
C TYR A 32 5.08 12.06 4.61
N ILE A 33 5.94 11.72 3.66
CA ILE A 33 5.65 10.76 2.60
C ILE A 33 6.60 9.57 2.73
N ALA A 34 6.07 8.37 2.59
CA ALA A 34 6.86 7.16 2.56
C ALA A 34 6.32 6.13 1.56
N PRO A 35 7.20 5.38 0.87
CA PRO A 35 6.80 4.25 0.06
C PRO A 35 6.42 3.05 0.93
N PHE A 36 5.41 2.30 0.47
CA PHE A 36 4.95 1.08 1.10
C PHE A 36 4.65 0.01 0.05
N GLN A 37 5.05 -1.21 0.35
CA GLN A 37 4.49 -2.37 -0.32
C GLN A 37 3.14 -2.70 0.34
N TYR A 38 2.17 -3.06 -0.46
CA TYR A 38 0.84 -3.44 0.02
C TYR A 38 0.36 -4.74 -0.59
N VAL A 39 -0.67 -5.31 0.00
CA VAL A 39 -1.52 -6.32 -0.62
C VAL A 39 -2.95 -5.83 -0.63
N PHE A 40 -3.68 -6.17 -1.69
CA PHE A 40 -5.08 -5.84 -1.85
C PHE A 40 -5.91 -7.12 -1.72
N ALA A 41 -6.80 -7.16 -0.75
CA ALA A 41 -7.67 -8.28 -0.49
C ALA A 41 -9.02 -7.79 0.05
N ASN A 42 -10.11 -8.41 -0.41
CA ASN A 42 -11.47 -8.11 0.04
C ASN A 42 -11.83 -6.61 -0.03
N GLY A 43 -11.35 -5.93 -1.08
CA GLY A 43 -11.59 -4.49 -1.27
C GLY A 43 -10.79 -3.57 -0.38
N THR A 44 -9.81 -4.08 0.37
CA THR A 44 -9.03 -3.34 1.37
C THR A 44 -7.54 -3.44 1.08
N LEU A 45 -6.83 -2.35 1.32
CA LEU A 45 -5.36 -2.28 1.27
C LEU A 45 -4.78 -2.62 2.64
N TYR A 46 -3.85 -3.56 2.68
CA TYR A 46 -3.13 -3.95 3.88
C TYR A 46 -1.64 -3.66 3.75
N PHE A 47 -1.06 -3.16 4.83
CA PHE A 47 0.33 -2.76 4.94
C PHE A 47 0.99 -3.44 6.12
N HIS A 48 2.28 -3.70 6.01
CA HIS A 48 3.12 -4.10 7.13
C HIS A 48 3.81 -2.88 7.74
N PHE A 49 3.70 -2.73 9.06
CA PHE A 49 4.38 -1.69 9.83
C PHE A 49 5.29 -2.31 10.88
N THR A 50 6.38 -1.62 11.20
CA THR A 50 7.20 -1.93 12.37
C THR A 50 6.52 -1.40 13.63
N ALA A 51 6.75 -2.05 14.77
CA ALA A 51 6.19 -1.65 16.06
C ALA A 51 6.74 -0.31 16.61
N TYR A 52 7.68 0.31 15.91
CA TYR A 52 8.36 1.53 16.33
C TYR A 52 8.50 2.52 15.18
N GLY A 53 8.87 3.76 15.54
CA GLY A 53 9.14 4.81 14.58
C GLY A 53 7.98 5.77 14.35
N ARG A 54 8.23 6.80 13.51
CA ARG A 54 7.30 7.90 13.27
C ARG A 54 5.98 7.43 12.67
N LYS A 55 6.02 6.47 11.76
CA LYS A 55 4.84 5.93 11.07
C LYS A 55 3.84 5.33 12.06
N MET A 56 4.34 4.56 13.05
CA MET A 56 3.49 3.90 14.04
C MET A 56 2.79 4.91 14.94
N LYS A 57 3.50 5.96 15.37
CA LYS A 57 2.91 7.05 16.16
C LYS A 57 1.75 7.76 15.42
N LEU A 58 1.85 7.87 14.09
CA LEU A 58 0.79 8.47 13.28
C LEU A 58 -0.43 7.54 13.15
N VAL A 59 -0.20 6.23 13.00
CA VAL A 59 -1.30 5.24 12.96
C VAL A 59 -2.05 5.19 14.29
N ASP A 60 -1.34 5.24 15.42
CA ASP A 60 -1.96 5.22 16.75
C ASP A 60 -2.91 6.42 16.99
N LYS A 61 -2.67 7.53 16.30
CA LYS A 61 -3.53 8.71 16.31
C LYS A 61 -4.72 8.63 15.34
N HIS A 62 -4.93 7.49 14.68
CA HIS A 62 -5.92 7.33 13.60
C HIS A 62 -5.76 8.37 12.50
N GLU A 63 -4.54 8.56 12.06
CA GLU A 63 -4.18 9.61 11.11
C GLU A 63 -4.87 9.41 9.77
N LYS A 64 -5.49 10.49 9.29
CA LYS A 64 -6.03 10.56 7.94
C LYS A 64 -4.87 10.68 6.95
N VAL A 65 -4.90 9.86 5.91
CA VAL A 65 -3.84 9.78 4.92
C VAL A 65 -4.36 9.92 3.50
N CYS A 66 -3.46 10.27 2.60
CA CYS A 66 -3.63 10.05 1.17
C CYS A 66 -2.68 8.94 0.73
N VAL A 67 -3.19 8.01 -0.06
CA VAL A 67 -2.40 6.94 -0.69
C VAL A 67 -2.39 7.19 -2.18
N GLU A 68 -1.21 7.27 -2.75
CA GLU A 68 -1.01 7.49 -4.18
C GLU A 68 -0.41 6.24 -4.81
N MET A 69 -0.89 5.90 -6.03
CA MET A 69 -0.36 4.87 -6.91
C MET A 69 -0.33 5.37 -8.33
N GLU A 70 0.67 4.91 -9.08
CA GLU A 70 0.87 5.34 -10.45
C GLU A 70 1.30 4.16 -11.35
N GLN A 71 0.96 4.27 -12.60
CA GLN A 71 1.50 3.45 -13.67
C GLN A 71 1.77 4.34 -14.88
N TYR A 72 2.96 4.23 -15.46
CA TYR A 72 3.33 5.05 -16.61
C TYR A 72 4.37 4.39 -17.48
N ASN A 73 4.36 4.74 -18.76
CA ASN A 73 5.47 4.47 -19.65
C ASN A 73 6.61 5.45 -19.38
N PRO A 74 7.88 5.06 -19.56
CA PRO A 74 9.03 5.94 -19.29
C PRO A 74 9.00 7.28 -20.04
N ASP A 75 8.38 7.31 -21.22
CA ASP A 75 8.21 8.50 -22.06
C ASP A 75 6.91 9.28 -21.77
N LEU A 76 6.14 8.83 -20.76
CA LEU A 76 4.82 9.36 -20.40
C LEU A 76 3.79 9.36 -21.55
N SER A 77 3.98 8.54 -22.58
CA SER A 77 2.97 8.35 -23.63
C SER A 77 1.67 7.77 -23.09
N ARG A 78 1.76 6.99 -22.00
CA ARG A 78 0.63 6.45 -21.25
C ARG A 78 0.90 6.54 -19.76
N TYR A 79 -0.05 7.07 -19.01
CA TYR A 79 0.03 7.17 -17.55
C TYR A 79 -1.34 7.10 -16.89
N MET A 80 -1.36 6.61 -15.68
CA MET A 80 -2.50 6.56 -14.78
C MET A 80 -2.02 6.92 -13.37
N PHE A 81 -2.75 7.79 -12.70
CA PHE A 81 -2.50 8.20 -11.31
C PHE A 81 -3.78 8.07 -10.51
N ILE A 82 -3.71 7.46 -9.34
CA ILE A 82 -4.83 7.41 -8.42
C ILE A 82 -4.45 7.98 -7.06
N THR A 83 -5.43 8.57 -6.41
CA THR A 83 -5.33 9.01 -5.02
C THR A 83 -6.51 8.46 -4.23
N LEU A 84 -6.22 7.75 -3.16
CA LEU A 84 -7.17 7.27 -2.18
C LEU A 84 -7.05 8.11 -0.91
N LYS A 85 -8.16 8.38 -0.25
CA LYS A 85 -8.20 9.08 1.04
C LYS A 85 -8.87 8.22 2.08
N GLY A 86 -8.29 8.12 3.24
CA GLY A 86 -8.86 7.32 4.31
C GLY A 86 -8.09 7.44 5.62
N THR A 87 -8.38 6.53 6.52
CA THR A 87 -7.71 6.43 7.82
C THR A 87 -6.98 5.10 7.92
N LEU A 88 -5.77 5.12 8.41
CA LEU A 88 -5.04 3.89 8.72
C LEU A 88 -5.51 3.34 10.07
N ARG A 89 -5.80 2.04 10.11
CA ARG A 89 -6.19 1.33 11.34
C ARG A 89 -5.38 0.06 11.51
N ILE A 90 -4.98 -0.22 12.74
CA ILE A 90 -4.34 -1.50 13.09
C ILE A 90 -5.39 -2.60 12.97
N VAL A 91 -5.02 -3.70 12.32
CA VAL A 91 -5.86 -4.91 12.27
C VAL A 91 -5.74 -5.65 13.58
N THR A 92 -6.84 -5.70 14.34
CA THR A 92 -6.93 -6.36 15.65
C THR A 92 -7.55 -7.75 15.58
N ASP A 93 -8.40 -8.00 14.58
CA ASP A 93 -8.98 -9.32 14.36
C ASP A 93 -7.91 -10.34 13.95
N PRO A 94 -7.76 -11.46 14.70
CA PRO A 94 -6.71 -12.44 14.43
C PRO A 94 -6.83 -13.13 13.08
N LEU A 95 -8.06 -13.39 12.61
CA LEU A 95 -8.30 -14.07 11.33
C LEU A 95 -7.98 -13.14 10.18
N GLU A 96 -8.47 -11.89 10.21
CA GLU A 96 -8.15 -10.87 9.22
C GLU A 96 -6.63 -10.64 9.14
N LYS A 97 -5.97 -10.55 10.30
CA LYS A 97 -4.52 -10.39 10.37
C LYS A 97 -3.78 -11.55 9.72
N MET A 98 -4.19 -12.79 10.02
CA MET A 98 -3.58 -13.99 9.45
C MET A 98 -3.76 -14.05 7.94
N GLU A 99 -4.94 -13.73 7.42
CA GLU A 99 -5.23 -13.67 5.99
C GLU A 99 -4.35 -12.63 5.29
N ALA A 100 -4.20 -11.44 5.86
CA ALA A 100 -3.35 -10.39 5.32
C ALA A 100 -1.87 -10.84 5.27
N ILE A 101 -1.36 -11.46 6.34
CA ILE A 101 -0.01 -12.02 6.39
C ILE A 101 0.18 -13.09 5.32
N GLN A 102 -0.78 -14.00 5.17
CA GLN A 102 -0.69 -15.06 4.16
C GLN A 102 -0.65 -14.47 2.74
N LYS A 103 -1.48 -13.47 2.45
CA LYS A 103 -1.44 -12.74 1.17
C LYS A 103 -0.08 -12.09 0.93
N MET A 104 0.54 -11.49 1.95
CA MET A 104 1.88 -10.90 1.85
C MET A 104 2.95 -11.96 1.57
N ARG A 105 2.90 -13.12 2.24
CA ARG A 105 3.80 -14.24 2.00
C ARG A 105 3.70 -14.74 0.56
N ASP A 106 2.48 -15.01 0.09
CA ASP A 106 2.23 -15.53 -1.26
C ASP A 106 2.66 -14.52 -2.33
N PHE A 107 2.40 -13.24 -2.10
CA PHE A 107 2.84 -12.17 -2.98
C PHE A 107 4.37 -12.06 -3.01
N GLY A 108 5.00 -12.06 -1.84
CA GLY A 108 6.45 -12.01 -1.71
C GLY A 108 7.16 -13.13 -2.45
N LYS A 109 6.69 -14.37 -2.28
CA LYS A 109 7.22 -15.55 -2.98
C LYS A 109 7.16 -15.43 -4.50
N ARG A 110 6.10 -14.84 -5.04
CA ARG A 110 5.87 -14.77 -6.49
C ARG A 110 6.50 -13.55 -7.16
N ARG A 111 6.61 -12.44 -6.46
CA ARG A 111 6.86 -11.13 -7.09
C ARG A 111 8.05 -10.35 -6.52
N LEU A 112 8.47 -10.64 -5.30
CA LEU A 112 9.50 -9.85 -4.64
C LEU A 112 10.83 -10.58 -4.55
N SER A 113 11.92 -9.85 -4.72
CA SER A 113 13.26 -10.41 -4.56
C SER A 113 13.57 -10.69 -3.09
N ARG A 114 14.52 -11.60 -2.83
CA ARG A 114 15.03 -11.87 -1.47
C ARG A 114 15.65 -10.64 -0.82
N ASN A 115 16.19 -9.72 -1.60
CA ASN A 115 16.76 -8.48 -1.06
C ASN A 115 15.71 -7.62 -0.34
N PHE A 116 14.43 -7.81 -0.66
CA PHE A 116 13.34 -7.09 -0.01
C PHE A 116 12.89 -7.72 1.32
N LEU A 117 13.37 -8.92 1.67
CA LEU A 117 13.10 -9.56 2.97
C LEU A 117 13.55 -8.68 4.14
N ALA A 118 14.71 -8.05 4.02
CA ALA A 118 15.25 -7.16 5.04
C ALA A 118 14.32 -5.98 5.38
N ALA A 119 13.60 -5.45 4.38
CA ALA A 119 12.61 -4.39 4.60
C ALA A 119 11.42 -4.85 5.46
N HIS A 120 11.20 -6.17 5.56
CA HIS A 120 10.18 -6.79 6.40
C HIS A 120 10.75 -7.33 7.73
N GLY A 121 12.00 -7.00 8.05
CA GLY A 121 12.68 -7.47 9.27
C GLY A 121 13.08 -8.94 9.24
N LEU A 122 13.11 -9.55 8.07
CA LEU A 122 13.55 -10.94 7.86
C LEU A 122 15.02 -10.99 7.46
N ARG A 123 15.64 -12.14 7.66
CA ARG A 123 17.02 -12.38 7.23
C ARG A 123 17.05 -12.52 5.69
N ALA A 124 18.13 -12.03 5.07
CA ALA A 124 18.30 -12.13 3.61
C ALA A 124 18.41 -13.58 3.10
N ASP A 125 18.86 -14.50 3.97
CA ASP A 125 18.94 -15.95 3.72
C ASP A 125 17.62 -16.69 4.05
N GLY A 126 16.63 -15.99 4.61
CA GLY A 126 15.32 -16.52 4.95
C GLY A 126 14.38 -16.69 3.76
N ASN A 127 13.14 -16.94 4.07
CA ASN A 127 12.07 -17.01 3.08
C ASN A 127 10.83 -16.21 3.56
N TRP A 128 9.88 -16.01 2.66
CA TRP A 128 8.66 -15.26 2.95
C TRP A 128 7.72 -15.96 3.95
N ASP A 129 7.88 -17.29 4.18
CA ASP A 129 7.09 -18.02 5.18
C ASP A 129 7.41 -17.57 6.61
N SER A 130 8.62 -17.04 6.84
CA SER A 130 9.04 -16.49 8.12
C SER A 130 8.33 -15.17 8.49
N LEU A 131 7.67 -14.51 7.54
CA LEU A 131 6.96 -13.25 7.81
C LEU A 131 5.86 -13.46 8.87
N GLY A 132 6.00 -12.80 10.02
CA GLY A 132 5.07 -12.93 11.14
C GLY A 132 5.20 -14.22 11.96
N ALA A 133 6.10 -15.17 11.59
CA ALA A 133 6.35 -16.38 12.34
C ALA A 133 7.43 -16.16 13.41
N GLU A 134 8.55 -15.52 13.04
CA GLU A 134 9.69 -15.30 13.94
C GLU A 134 9.52 -14.07 14.84
N LYS A 135 8.85 -13.04 14.33
CA LYS A 135 8.59 -11.79 15.06
C LYS A 135 7.17 -11.32 14.84
N PRO A 136 6.50 -10.81 15.89
CA PRO A 136 5.21 -10.17 15.74
C PRO A 136 5.31 -9.00 14.77
N ILE A 137 4.42 -8.98 13.79
CA ILE A 137 4.28 -7.86 12.86
C ILE A 137 2.96 -7.14 13.08
N ILE A 138 2.96 -5.86 12.77
CA ILE A 138 1.76 -5.04 12.82
C ILE A 138 1.21 -4.93 11.41
N ILE A 139 -0.03 -5.38 11.24
CA ILE A 139 -0.79 -5.19 10.01
C ILE A 139 -1.69 -3.98 10.19
N VAL A 140 -1.64 -3.10 9.22
CA VAL A 140 -2.44 -1.88 9.16
C VAL A 140 -3.26 -1.91 7.88
N LYS A 141 -4.50 -1.44 7.94
CA LYS A 141 -5.39 -1.32 6.79
C LYS A 141 -5.83 0.11 6.56
N LEU A 142 -6.17 0.43 5.32
CA LEU A 142 -6.83 1.69 4.96
C LEU A 142 -8.35 1.52 5.14
N ASP A 143 -8.88 2.00 6.27
CA ASP A 143 -10.29 1.86 6.63
C ASP A 143 -10.76 2.98 7.59
N PRO A 144 -11.83 3.72 7.27
CA PRO A 144 -12.56 3.65 6.01
C PRO A 144 -11.81 4.32 4.85
N LEU A 145 -12.08 3.85 3.63
CA LEU A 145 -11.76 4.57 2.41
C LEU A 145 -12.82 5.66 2.21
N VAL A 146 -12.42 6.93 2.28
CA VAL A 146 -13.35 8.07 2.23
C VAL A 146 -13.59 8.54 0.80
N ALA A 147 -12.56 8.58 -0.02
CA ALA A 147 -12.65 9.03 -1.40
C ALA A 147 -11.55 8.39 -2.27
N GLU A 148 -11.90 8.19 -3.52
CA GLU A 148 -10.96 7.77 -4.56
C GLU A 148 -11.06 8.70 -5.76
N SER A 149 -9.94 8.94 -6.43
CA SER A 149 -9.88 9.67 -7.68
C SER A 149 -8.77 9.12 -8.57
N GLY A 150 -9.02 9.08 -9.86
CA GLY A 150 -8.04 8.62 -10.83
C GLY A 150 -8.06 9.47 -12.09
N LEU A 151 -6.87 9.75 -12.60
CA LEU A 151 -6.62 10.47 -13.84
C LEU A 151 -5.76 9.61 -14.75
N LYS A 152 -5.98 9.73 -16.04
CA LYS A 152 -5.20 9.02 -17.07
C LYS A 152 -4.81 9.90 -18.22
N SER A 153 -3.83 9.47 -19.00
CA SER A 153 -3.45 10.11 -20.23
C SER A 153 -4.64 10.14 -21.20
N PRO A 154 -4.80 11.19 -21.99
CA PRO A 154 -5.75 11.19 -23.10
C PRO A 154 -5.35 10.14 -24.15
N GLU A 155 -6.35 9.53 -24.78
CA GLU A 155 -6.13 8.69 -25.95
C GLU A 155 -6.18 9.61 -27.17
N PHE A 156 -5.03 9.89 -27.76
CA PHE A 156 -4.97 10.53 -29.07
C PHE A 156 -5.20 9.44 -30.14
N LYS A 157 -6.22 9.66 -30.94
CA LYS A 157 -6.48 8.84 -32.14
C LYS A 157 -5.50 9.20 -33.26
#